data_e9b62c693648de79307b24b515ccf556
#
_entry.id   e9b62c693648de79307b24b515ccf556
#
_cell.length_a   1.000
_cell.length_b   1.000
_cell.length_c   1.000
_cell.angle_alpha   90.00
_cell.angle_beta   90.00
_cell.angle_gamma   90.00
#
_symmetry.space_group_name_H-M   'P 1'
#
loop_
_entity.id
_entity.type
_entity.pdbx_description
1 polymer ?
#
loop_
_entity_poly.entity_id
_entity_poly.type
_entity_poly.pdbx_seq_one_letter_code
_entity_poly.pdbx_strand_id
1 'polypeptide(L)'
;MERLWAPWREKFILCERKPGCFFCRTAKENQDRKNLILFRGKKCFVILNRYPYNNGHLMVAPFRHVGKLEELKEEELTELWKISQLCVKILKSGLKPQGINLGMNLGKVSGAGVADHIHLHIVPRWQGDTNFMPILAETKIVSVGLSNTYRLLKKELQRIDKRHSKRRSADR
;
A
#
# COMPACT_ATOMS: atom_id res chain seq x y z
N MET A 1 26.99 -3.28 -16.16
CA MET A 1 25.60 -3.27 -15.66
C MET A 1 25.70 -3.22 -14.14
N GLU A 2 25.48 -2.06 -13.55
CA GLU A 2 25.54 -1.88 -12.08
C GLU A 2 24.34 -2.58 -11.45
N ARG A 3 24.59 -3.41 -10.44
CA ARG A 3 23.55 -4.14 -9.71
C ARG A 3 23.15 -3.34 -8.48
N LEU A 4 21.93 -2.84 -8.44
CA LEU A 4 21.32 -2.24 -7.25
C LEU A 4 20.97 -3.35 -6.25
N TRP A 5 21.69 -3.41 -5.16
CA TRP A 5 21.39 -4.28 -4.02
C TRP A 5 20.28 -3.69 -3.17
N ALA A 6 19.36 -4.54 -2.75
CA ALA A 6 18.25 -4.16 -1.87
C ALA A 6 18.23 -5.11 -0.65
N PRO A 7 19.22 -5.02 0.29
CA PRO A 7 19.36 -5.99 1.38
C PRO A 7 18.15 -6.07 2.29
N TRP A 8 17.33 -5.01 2.41
CA TRP A 8 16.04 -5.07 3.10
C TRP A 8 15.00 -5.99 2.44
N ARG A 9 15.20 -6.34 1.14
CA ARG A 9 14.38 -7.32 0.43
C ARG A 9 14.90 -8.74 0.57
N GLU A 10 16.09 -8.94 1.12
CA GLU A 10 16.69 -10.25 1.35
C GLU A 10 15.76 -11.14 2.17
N LYS A 11 15.22 -10.63 3.27
CA LYS A 11 14.20 -11.34 4.05
C LYS A 11 12.93 -11.67 3.25
N PHE A 12 12.58 -10.86 2.26
CA PHE A 12 11.46 -11.13 1.36
C PHE A 12 11.80 -12.22 0.33
N ILE A 13 13.06 -12.28 -0.09
CA ILE A 13 13.55 -13.23 -1.10
C ILE A 13 13.89 -14.57 -0.45
N LEU A 14 14.56 -14.54 0.72
CA LEU A 14 15.05 -15.73 1.42
C LEU A 14 14.04 -16.32 2.41
N CYS A 15 12.99 -15.59 2.79
CA CYS A 15 11.94 -16.12 3.66
C CYS A 15 11.20 -17.22 2.91
N GLU A 16 11.08 -18.40 3.50
CA GLU A 16 10.18 -19.45 3.01
C GLU A 16 8.79 -18.86 2.79
N ARG A 17 8.39 -18.78 1.53
CA ARG A 17 7.08 -18.26 1.18
C ARG A 17 6.03 -19.25 1.67
N LYS A 18 5.24 -18.85 2.65
CA LYS A 18 4.05 -19.63 3.02
C LYS A 18 3.23 -19.90 1.75
N PRO A 19 2.75 -21.13 1.56
CA PRO A 19 2.01 -21.47 0.35
C PRO A 19 0.79 -20.59 0.16
N GLY A 20 0.46 -20.30 -1.10
CA GLY A 20 -0.67 -19.48 -1.50
C GLY A 20 -0.41 -17.97 -1.54
N CYS A 21 -1.41 -17.26 -2.03
CA CYS A 21 -1.35 -15.82 -2.23
C CYS A 21 -1.32 -15.05 -0.91
N PHE A 22 -0.34 -14.15 -0.76
CA PHE A 22 -0.19 -13.28 0.41
C PHE A 22 -1.45 -12.44 0.66
N PHE A 23 -1.99 -11.79 -0.37
CA PHE A 23 -3.17 -10.93 -0.23
C PHE A 23 -4.41 -11.72 0.21
N CYS A 24 -4.67 -12.89 -0.41
CA CYS A 24 -5.80 -13.73 -0.04
C CYS A 24 -5.72 -14.23 1.41
N ARG A 25 -4.54 -14.67 1.85
CA ARG A 25 -4.32 -15.11 3.21
C ARG A 25 -4.53 -13.97 4.21
N THR A 26 -3.88 -12.84 3.97
CA THR A 26 -3.97 -11.65 4.83
C THR A 26 -5.39 -11.10 4.91
N ALA A 27 -6.12 -11.12 3.81
CA ALA A 27 -7.51 -10.66 3.76
C ALA A 27 -8.48 -11.55 4.57
N LYS A 28 -8.22 -12.87 4.65
CA LYS A 28 -9.03 -13.83 5.41
C LYS A 28 -8.80 -13.74 6.93
N GLU A 29 -7.62 -13.29 7.36
CA GLU A 29 -7.30 -13.16 8.77
C GLU A 29 -7.97 -11.90 9.37
N ASN A 30 -8.65 -12.02 10.53
CA ASN A 30 -9.20 -10.88 11.27
C ASN A 30 -8.15 -10.24 12.20
N GLN A 31 -6.94 -10.01 11.67
CA GLN A 31 -5.80 -9.47 12.42
C GLN A 31 -5.23 -8.21 11.75
N ASP A 32 -6.11 -7.24 11.50
CA ASP A 32 -5.79 -6.04 10.69
C ASP A 32 -4.53 -5.32 11.15
N ARG A 33 -4.36 -5.11 12.46
CA ARG A 33 -3.17 -4.43 12.99
C ARG A 33 -1.88 -5.22 12.74
N LYS A 34 -1.89 -6.52 12.93
CA LYS A 34 -0.75 -7.42 12.69
C LYS A 34 -0.42 -7.50 11.21
N ASN A 35 -1.45 -7.53 10.38
CA ASN A 35 -1.36 -7.62 8.93
C ASN A 35 -1.22 -6.27 8.24
N LEU A 36 -1.24 -5.17 9.00
CA LEU A 36 -1.12 -3.80 8.49
C LEU A 36 -2.25 -3.41 7.54
N ILE A 37 -3.44 -4.00 7.68
CA ILE A 37 -4.65 -3.61 6.93
C ILE A 37 -5.22 -2.34 7.57
N LEU A 38 -5.25 -1.26 6.79
CA LEU A 38 -5.76 0.04 7.22
C LEU A 38 -7.27 0.14 7.08
N PHE A 39 -7.81 -0.42 6.00
CA PHE A 39 -9.22 -0.28 5.63
C PHE A 39 -9.70 -1.50 4.86
N ARG A 40 -10.94 -1.90 5.10
CA ARG A 40 -11.67 -2.93 4.35
C ARG A 40 -12.89 -2.32 3.71
N GLY A 41 -12.93 -2.29 2.39
CA GLY A 41 -14.11 -1.93 1.59
C GLY A 41 -15.04 -3.13 1.37
N LYS A 42 -15.90 -3.03 0.39
CA LYS A 42 -16.80 -4.12 -0.02
C LYS A 42 -16.11 -5.13 -0.95
N LYS A 43 -15.29 -4.64 -1.87
CA LYS A 43 -14.60 -5.43 -2.92
C LYS A 43 -13.08 -5.38 -2.79
N CYS A 44 -12.54 -4.31 -2.18
CA CYS A 44 -11.11 -4.07 -2.06
C CYS A 44 -10.71 -3.73 -0.61
N PHE A 45 -9.42 -3.85 -0.32
CA PHE A 45 -8.87 -3.46 0.98
C PHE A 45 -7.54 -2.70 0.80
N VAL A 46 -7.17 -1.94 1.82
CA VAL A 46 -5.92 -1.17 1.90
C VAL A 46 -4.98 -1.81 2.88
N ILE A 47 -3.77 -2.06 2.46
CA ILE A 47 -2.70 -2.61 3.28
C ILE A 47 -1.44 -1.74 3.17
N LEU A 48 -0.76 -1.51 4.29
CA LEU A 48 0.56 -0.89 4.30
C LEU A 48 1.59 -1.91 3.81
N ASN A 49 2.42 -1.52 2.85
CA ASN A 49 3.46 -2.42 2.34
C ASN A 49 4.49 -2.70 3.44
N ARG A 50 4.73 -3.98 3.74
CA ARG A 50 5.73 -4.41 4.74
C ARG A 50 7.17 -4.13 4.29
N TYR A 51 7.39 -4.05 2.98
CA TYR A 51 8.68 -3.74 2.35
C TYR A 51 8.53 -2.47 1.50
N PRO A 52 8.36 -1.30 2.16
CA PRO A 52 7.94 -0.09 1.48
C PRO A 52 9.04 0.47 0.57
N TYR A 53 8.65 0.99 -0.58
CA TYR A 53 9.57 1.76 -1.45
C TYR A 53 9.88 3.12 -0.83
N ASN A 54 8.91 3.67 -0.09
CA ASN A 54 9.07 4.89 0.68
C ASN A 54 8.12 4.86 1.89
N ASN A 55 8.33 5.75 2.86
CA ASN A 55 7.49 5.80 4.05
C ASN A 55 6.01 6.01 3.68
N GLY A 56 5.11 5.23 4.29
CA GLY A 56 3.67 5.31 3.99
C GLY A 56 3.23 4.63 2.69
N HIS A 57 4.05 3.77 2.08
CA HIS A 57 3.68 3.02 0.89
C HIS A 57 2.47 2.13 1.15
N LEU A 58 1.33 2.49 0.56
CA LEU A 58 0.08 1.74 0.61
C LEU A 58 -0.11 0.89 -0.64
N MET A 59 -0.87 -0.18 -0.49
CA MET A 59 -1.38 -0.97 -1.60
C MET A 59 -2.90 -1.12 -1.46
N VAL A 60 -3.62 -1.04 -2.58
CA VAL A 60 -5.05 -1.35 -2.69
C VAL A 60 -5.19 -2.61 -3.52
N ALA A 61 -5.84 -3.63 -2.98
CA ALA A 61 -6.03 -4.91 -3.66
C ALA A 61 -7.48 -5.38 -3.53
N PRO A 62 -8.04 -6.09 -4.54
CA PRO A 62 -9.35 -6.71 -4.43
C PRO A 62 -9.30 -7.89 -3.43
N PHE A 63 -10.46 -8.24 -2.85
CA PHE A 63 -10.57 -9.46 -2.04
C PHE A 63 -10.52 -10.72 -2.91
N ARG A 64 -11.06 -10.63 -4.13
CA ARG A 64 -11.02 -11.73 -5.10
C ARG A 64 -9.60 -11.91 -5.62
N HIS A 65 -9.16 -13.16 -5.69
CA HIS A 65 -7.88 -13.51 -6.31
C HIS A 65 -7.98 -13.35 -7.82
N VAL A 66 -7.30 -12.35 -8.35
CA VAL A 66 -7.25 -12.01 -9.77
C VAL A 66 -5.91 -11.39 -10.10
N GLY A 67 -5.22 -11.91 -11.12
CA GLY A 67 -3.87 -11.47 -11.51
C GLY A 67 -3.84 -10.48 -12.66
N LYS A 68 -4.92 -10.37 -13.43
CA LYS A 68 -4.97 -9.55 -14.64
C LYS A 68 -5.90 -8.36 -14.48
N LEU A 69 -5.48 -7.22 -15.01
CA LEU A 69 -6.24 -5.97 -14.90
C LEU A 69 -7.58 -6.06 -15.65
N GLU A 70 -7.55 -6.66 -16.82
CA GLU A 70 -8.71 -6.84 -17.71
C GLU A 70 -9.77 -7.81 -17.17
N GLU A 71 -9.43 -8.60 -16.14
CA GLU A 71 -10.34 -9.51 -15.45
C GLU A 71 -11.04 -8.88 -14.25
N LEU A 72 -10.68 -7.63 -13.88
CA LEU A 72 -11.39 -6.91 -12.81
C LEU A 72 -12.83 -6.61 -13.22
N LYS A 73 -13.76 -6.89 -12.29
CA LYS A 73 -15.15 -6.48 -12.46
C LYS A 73 -15.29 -4.97 -12.30
N GLU A 74 -16.28 -4.38 -12.94
CA GLU A 74 -16.53 -2.93 -12.87
C GLU A 74 -16.65 -2.41 -11.43
N GLU A 75 -17.32 -3.16 -10.55
CA GLU A 75 -17.46 -2.81 -9.14
C GLU A 75 -16.12 -2.83 -8.39
N GLU A 76 -15.22 -3.77 -8.72
CA GLU A 76 -13.89 -3.87 -8.14
C GLU A 76 -13.02 -2.72 -8.63
N LEU A 77 -13.05 -2.43 -9.92
CA LEU A 77 -12.32 -1.32 -10.53
C LEU A 77 -12.79 0.03 -9.97
N THR A 78 -14.08 0.24 -9.90
CA THR A 78 -14.68 1.46 -9.34
C THR A 78 -14.28 1.64 -7.87
N GLU A 79 -14.39 0.61 -7.05
CA GLU A 79 -14.04 0.71 -5.64
C GLU A 79 -12.53 0.88 -5.42
N LEU A 80 -11.70 0.21 -6.22
CA LEU A 80 -10.24 0.34 -6.19
C LEU A 80 -9.83 1.81 -6.35
N TRP A 81 -10.39 2.52 -7.35
CA TRP A 81 -10.11 3.94 -7.56
C TRP A 81 -10.69 4.85 -6.48
N LYS A 82 -11.91 4.60 -5.99
CA LYS A 82 -12.51 5.36 -4.89
C LYS A 82 -11.68 5.23 -3.60
N ILE A 83 -11.24 4.02 -3.28
CA ILE A 83 -10.37 3.76 -2.13
C ILE A 83 -9.00 4.41 -2.33
N SER A 84 -8.47 4.41 -3.54
CA SER A 84 -7.20 5.09 -3.85
C SER A 84 -7.28 6.60 -3.62
N GLN A 85 -8.40 7.23 -3.97
CA GLN A 85 -8.64 8.64 -3.61
C GLN A 85 -8.65 8.86 -2.09
N LEU A 86 -9.25 7.96 -1.33
CA LEU A 86 -9.22 8.00 0.13
C LEU A 86 -7.79 7.85 0.66
N CYS A 87 -7.01 6.93 0.12
CA CYS A 87 -5.59 6.75 0.47
C CYS A 87 -4.78 8.03 0.24
N VAL A 88 -4.98 8.70 -0.91
CA VAL A 88 -4.32 9.99 -1.21
C VAL A 88 -4.68 11.05 -0.16
N LYS A 89 -5.95 11.15 0.25
CA LYS A 89 -6.38 12.10 1.30
C LYS A 89 -5.72 11.78 2.65
N ILE A 90 -5.68 10.51 3.03
CA ILE A 90 -5.06 10.04 4.28
C ILE A 90 -3.56 10.35 4.29
N LEU A 91 -2.85 10.08 3.19
CA LEU A 91 -1.42 10.33 3.05
C LEU A 91 -1.11 11.82 3.11
N LYS A 92 -1.86 12.64 2.37
CA LYS A 92 -1.70 14.11 2.39
C LYS A 92 -1.93 14.70 3.77
N SER A 93 -2.95 14.22 4.50
CA SER A 93 -3.26 14.69 5.85
C SER A 93 -2.25 14.21 6.89
N GLY A 94 -1.85 12.95 6.84
CA GLY A 94 -1.03 12.32 7.88
C GLY A 94 0.47 12.46 7.69
N LEU A 95 0.96 12.40 6.45
CA LEU A 95 2.40 12.40 6.14
C LEU A 95 2.85 13.64 5.37
N LYS A 96 1.92 14.44 4.85
CA LYS A 96 2.19 15.67 4.09
C LYS A 96 3.24 15.47 2.97
N PRO A 97 3.09 14.45 2.09
CA PRO A 97 4.01 14.28 0.98
C PRO A 97 3.90 15.42 -0.03
N GLN A 98 4.99 15.71 -0.71
CA GLN A 98 5.04 16.71 -1.79
C GLN A 98 4.50 16.16 -3.11
N GLY A 99 4.55 14.83 -3.28
CA GLY A 99 4.01 14.11 -4.43
C GLY A 99 3.53 12.71 -4.05
N ILE A 100 2.80 12.05 -4.95
CA ILE A 100 2.36 10.66 -4.79
C ILE A 100 2.42 9.98 -6.16
N ASN A 101 3.09 8.83 -6.23
CA ASN A 101 3.05 7.95 -7.40
C ASN A 101 2.00 6.87 -7.20
N LEU A 102 1.21 6.61 -8.24
CA LEU A 102 0.29 5.47 -8.31
C LEU A 102 0.69 4.58 -9.49
N GLY A 103 0.67 3.26 -9.31
CA GLY A 103 1.01 2.33 -10.37
C GLY A 103 0.77 0.88 -10.01
N MET A 104 0.65 0.03 -11.03
CA MET A 104 0.49 -1.42 -10.91
C MET A 104 1.64 -2.12 -11.64
N ASN A 105 2.13 -3.22 -11.08
CA ASN A 105 3.07 -4.10 -11.75
C ASN A 105 2.30 -5.29 -12.33
N LEU A 106 2.19 -5.35 -13.65
CA LEU A 106 1.48 -6.42 -14.35
C LEU A 106 2.47 -7.46 -14.84
N GLY A 107 2.37 -8.68 -14.29
CA GLY A 107 3.30 -9.78 -14.61
C GLY A 107 4.63 -9.73 -13.84
N LYS A 108 5.39 -10.82 -13.92
CA LYS A 108 6.64 -10.98 -13.15
C LYS A 108 7.76 -10.04 -13.60
N VAL A 109 7.90 -9.81 -14.91
CA VAL A 109 8.97 -8.98 -15.48
C VAL A 109 8.81 -7.48 -15.16
N SER A 110 7.61 -7.03 -14.77
CA SER A 110 7.36 -5.67 -14.30
C SER A 110 7.79 -5.43 -12.85
N GLY A 111 8.33 -6.46 -12.16
CA GLY A 111 8.75 -6.37 -10.77
C GLY A 111 7.65 -6.70 -9.76
N ALA A 112 6.55 -7.34 -10.18
CA ALA A 112 5.49 -7.78 -9.27
C ALA A 112 6.01 -8.85 -8.31
N GLY A 113 6.04 -8.56 -7.00
CA GLY A 113 6.35 -9.52 -5.95
C GLY A 113 5.28 -10.60 -5.77
N VAL A 114 4.03 -10.30 -6.13
CA VAL A 114 2.86 -11.19 -6.19
C VAL A 114 2.18 -10.93 -7.54
N ALA A 115 2.60 -11.68 -8.56
CA ALA A 115 2.17 -11.42 -9.95
C ALA A 115 0.74 -11.92 -10.24
N ASP A 116 0.25 -12.87 -9.45
CA ASP A 116 -1.05 -13.53 -9.58
C ASP A 116 -2.18 -12.87 -8.77
N HIS A 117 -1.90 -11.74 -8.13
CA HIS A 117 -2.91 -10.96 -7.43
C HIS A 117 -2.67 -9.47 -7.66
N ILE A 118 -3.53 -8.85 -8.46
CA ILE A 118 -3.39 -7.44 -8.83
C ILE A 118 -3.49 -6.52 -7.61
N HIS A 119 -2.64 -5.51 -7.58
CA HIS A 119 -2.64 -4.51 -6.54
C HIS A 119 -2.09 -3.18 -7.04
N LEU A 120 -2.73 -2.10 -6.63
CA LEU A 120 -2.31 -0.74 -6.94
C LEU A 120 -1.40 -0.22 -5.83
N HIS A 121 -0.17 0.16 -6.19
CA HIS A 121 0.76 0.83 -5.31
C HIS A 121 0.44 2.32 -5.21
N ILE A 122 0.52 2.88 -4.01
CA ILE A 122 0.38 4.31 -3.72
C ILE A 122 1.58 4.71 -2.87
N VAL A 123 2.51 5.43 -3.48
CA VAL A 123 3.83 5.72 -2.90
C VAL A 123 3.98 7.22 -2.67
N PRO A 124 4.00 7.68 -1.41
CA PRO A 124 4.30 9.08 -1.10
C PRO A 124 5.73 9.46 -1.49
N ARG A 125 5.89 10.72 -1.93
CA ARG A 125 7.17 11.24 -2.38
C ARG A 125 7.49 12.59 -1.72
N TRP A 126 8.77 12.78 -1.42
CA TRP A 126 9.33 14.04 -0.90
C TRP A 126 10.57 14.41 -1.69
N GLN A 127 10.86 15.69 -1.77
CA GLN A 127 12.13 16.15 -2.30
C GLN A 127 13.26 15.60 -1.42
N GLY A 128 14.27 14.98 -2.04
CA GLY A 128 15.36 14.32 -1.30
C GLY A 128 15.00 12.97 -0.67
N ASP A 129 13.89 12.35 -1.02
CA ASP A 129 13.54 10.99 -0.57
C ASP A 129 14.45 9.90 -1.17
N THR A 130 15.25 10.28 -2.15
CA THR A 130 16.38 9.51 -2.67
C THR A 130 17.64 10.34 -2.42
N ASN A 131 18.58 9.84 -1.64
CA ASN A 131 19.85 10.46 -1.32
C ASN A 131 21.01 9.60 -1.85
N PHE A 132 22.23 9.91 -1.47
CA PHE A 132 23.44 9.19 -1.90
C PHE A 132 23.56 7.77 -1.29
N MET A 133 22.82 7.45 -0.24
CA MET A 133 22.92 6.15 0.45
C MET A 133 22.62 4.94 -0.45
N PRO A 134 21.62 4.96 -1.33
CA PRO A 134 21.44 3.88 -2.32
C PRO A 134 22.63 3.70 -3.26
N ILE A 135 23.38 4.76 -3.54
CA ILE A 135 24.55 4.74 -4.44
C ILE A 135 25.79 4.22 -3.71
N LEU A 136 26.06 4.72 -2.49
CA LEU A 136 27.27 4.39 -1.75
C LEU A 136 27.17 3.12 -0.91
N ALA A 137 25.98 2.86 -0.35
CA ALA A 137 25.75 1.76 0.59
C ALA A 137 24.59 0.85 0.19
N GLU A 138 24.05 1.03 -1.02
CA GLU A 138 22.92 0.24 -1.54
C GLU A 138 21.73 0.15 -0.56
N THR A 139 21.62 1.16 0.31
CA THR A 139 20.67 1.20 1.43
C THR A 139 19.68 2.34 1.28
N LYS A 140 18.39 2.04 1.33
CA LYS A 140 17.35 3.04 1.43
C LYS A 140 16.92 3.22 2.89
N ILE A 141 17.09 4.42 3.42
CA ILE A 141 16.64 4.76 4.77
C ILE A 141 15.14 5.05 4.74
N VAL A 142 14.37 4.29 5.55
CA VAL A 142 12.95 4.56 5.83
C VAL A 142 12.88 5.13 7.24
N SER A 143 12.64 6.42 7.35
CA SER A 143 12.81 7.20 8.59
C SER A 143 11.79 6.88 9.69
N VAL A 144 10.65 6.24 9.37
CA VAL A 144 9.59 5.94 10.34
C VAL A 144 9.21 4.47 10.28
N GLY A 145 9.19 3.82 11.45
CA GLY A 145 8.83 2.41 11.56
C GLY A 145 7.36 2.14 11.15
N LEU A 146 7.10 0.95 10.59
CA LEU A 146 5.80 0.53 10.05
C LEU A 146 4.65 0.67 11.07
N SER A 147 4.89 0.32 12.34
CA SER A 147 3.87 0.42 13.41
C SER A 147 3.45 1.85 13.69
N ASN A 148 4.38 2.79 13.63
CA ASN A 148 4.11 4.22 13.83
C ASN A 148 3.35 4.78 12.63
N THR A 149 3.80 4.46 11.42
CA THR A 149 3.12 4.82 10.17
C THR A 149 1.69 4.28 10.15
N TYR A 150 1.49 3.02 10.50
CA TYR A 150 0.17 2.40 10.58
C TYR A 150 -0.76 3.16 11.55
N ARG A 151 -0.29 3.43 12.78
CA ARG A 151 -1.09 4.17 13.78
C ARG A 151 -1.48 5.57 13.31
N LEU A 152 -0.53 6.28 12.71
CA LEU A 152 -0.76 7.61 12.18
C LEU A 152 -1.84 7.60 11.08
N LEU A 153 -1.69 6.75 10.08
CA LEU A 153 -2.63 6.67 8.96
C LEU A 153 -4.01 6.16 9.40
N LYS A 154 -4.07 5.23 10.35
CA LYS A 154 -5.33 4.75 10.94
C LYS A 154 -6.08 5.87 11.67
N LYS A 155 -5.37 6.71 12.42
CA LYS A 155 -5.94 7.90 13.08
C LYS A 155 -6.51 8.89 12.07
N GLU A 156 -5.80 9.15 10.97
CA GLU A 156 -6.27 10.06 9.93
C GLU A 156 -7.50 9.51 9.18
N LEU A 157 -7.54 8.21 8.93
CA LEU A 157 -8.73 7.56 8.37
C LEU A 157 -9.96 7.80 9.26
N GLN A 158 -9.85 7.53 10.55
CA GLN A 158 -10.96 7.76 11.51
C GLN A 158 -11.39 9.23 11.57
N ARG A 159 -10.45 10.17 11.43
CA ARG A 159 -10.74 11.61 11.40
C ARG A 159 -11.53 12.01 10.16
N ILE A 160 -11.18 11.46 9.02
CA ILE A 160 -11.89 11.69 7.75
C ILE A 160 -13.30 11.11 7.82
N ASP A 161 -13.48 9.90 8.30
CA ASP A 161 -14.80 9.26 8.44
C ASP A 161 -15.73 10.06 9.36
N LYS A 162 -15.24 10.54 10.52
CA LYS A 162 -16.02 11.40 11.43
C LYS A 162 -16.45 12.72 10.78
N ARG A 163 -15.63 13.32 9.93
CA ARG A 163 -15.98 14.55 9.20
C ARG A 163 -17.08 14.31 8.16
N HIS A 164 -17.02 13.18 7.46
CA HIS A 164 -18.06 12.81 6.48
C HIS A 164 -19.39 12.51 7.16
N SER A 165 -19.40 11.85 8.31
CA SER A 165 -20.63 11.58 9.09
C SER A 165 -21.27 12.86 9.59
N LYS A 166 -20.49 13.83 10.12
CA LYS A 166 -21.01 15.12 10.58
C LYS A 166 -21.61 15.98 9.43
N ARG A 167 -20.99 15.97 8.25
CA ARG A 167 -21.55 16.71 7.08
C ARG A 167 -22.89 16.13 6.65
N ARG A 168 -23.01 14.81 6.57
CA ARG A 168 -24.28 14.14 6.20
C ARG A 168 -25.42 14.39 7.22
N SER A 169 -25.10 14.63 8.48
CA SER A 169 -26.11 14.98 9.50
C SER A 169 -26.48 16.47 9.52
N ALA A 170 -25.64 17.34 8.96
CA ALA A 170 -25.92 18.77 8.84
C ALA A 170 -26.70 19.14 7.56
N ASP A 171 -26.68 18.27 6.55
CA ASP A 171 -27.39 18.44 5.27
C ASP A 171 -28.81 17.77 5.28
N ARG A 172 -29.27 17.29 6.44
CA ARG A 172 -30.63 16.79 6.70
C ARG A 172 -31.45 17.73 7.58
#